data_01edacf3cbc2ebe26401a0eba330403a
#
_entry.id   01edacf3cbc2ebe26401a0eba330403a
#
_cell.length_a   1.000
_cell.length_b   1.000
_cell.length_c   1.000
_cell.angle_alpha   90.00
_cell.angle_beta   90.00
_cell.angle_gamma   90.00
#
_symmetry.space_group_name_H-M   'P 1'
#
loop_
_entity.id
_entity.type
_entity.pdbx_description
1 polymer ?
#
loop_
_entity_poly.entity_id
_entity_poly.type
_entity_poly.pdbx_seq_one_letter_code
_entity_poly.pdbx_strand_id
1 'polypeptide(L)'
;MKHKIIKQTLLTIGISLSIVNSQLSIAQRSLGVSGLLNIPSADMQEDGTFMTGGNYLPQEMLPREWGYNSGNYFVNLTFLPFMEVAYRCTLLKVKSTGKWNQDRSVSLRLRPLKEGKWWPSVVIGSNDLLTTGELNPFLDSGGNRYFSSVYAVGTKHFGFYGHDIGVTVGGHVPFRSRSENKGVFGGVSYRPSFLKPLEVMAEYDSKVVNVGVSARLFDHFSLYAYCYDFKTVAGGLRYELTPR
;
A
#
# COMPACT_ATOMS: atom_id res chain seq x y z
N MET A 1 -33.16 -11.10 -28.20
CA MET A 1 -33.43 -10.13 -27.12
C MET A 1 -32.37 -10.17 -26.01
N LYS A 2 -32.02 -11.32 -25.46
CA LYS A 2 -31.01 -11.43 -24.34
C LYS A 2 -29.61 -10.82 -24.65
N HIS A 3 -29.07 -11.03 -25.87
CA HIS A 3 -27.75 -10.46 -26.25
C HIS A 3 -27.73 -8.94 -26.33
N LYS A 4 -28.84 -8.29 -26.63
CA LYS A 4 -28.94 -6.83 -26.72
C LYS A 4 -28.97 -6.21 -25.31
N ILE A 5 -29.62 -6.88 -24.36
CA ILE A 5 -29.71 -6.45 -22.97
C ILE A 5 -28.33 -6.57 -22.31
N ILE A 6 -27.59 -7.67 -22.51
CA ILE A 6 -26.25 -7.87 -21.94
C ILE A 6 -25.27 -6.82 -22.49
N LYS A 7 -25.30 -6.51 -23.81
CA LYS A 7 -24.48 -5.45 -24.38
C LYS A 7 -24.83 -4.07 -23.82
N GLN A 8 -26.10 -3.76 -23.64
CA GLN A 8 -26.52 -2.49 -23.03
C GLN A 8 -26.11 -2.39 -21.57
N THR A 9 -26.26 -3.46 -20.78
CA THR A 9 -25.86 -3.49 -19.38
C THR A 9 -24.33 -3.34 -19.24
N LEU A 10 -23.55 -4.04 -20.06
CA LEU A 10 -22.08 -3.89 -20.08
C LEU A 10 -21.66 -2.50 -20.55
N LEU A 11 -22.36 -1.90 -21.51
CA LEU A 11 -22.10 -0.54 -21.98
C LEU A 11 -22.47 0.48 -20.90
N THR A 12 -23.56 0.29 -20.17
CA THR A 12 -23.99 1.19 -19.08
C THR A 12 -23.06 1.10 -17.90
N ILE A 13 -22.57 -0.09 -17.53
CA ILE A 13 -21.54 -0.27 -16.50
C ILE A 13 -20.23 0.37 -16.94
N GLY A 14 -19.82 0.22 -18.21
CA GLY A 14 -18.62 0.85 -18.77
C GLY A 14 -18.73 2.38 -18.79
N ILE A 15 -19.88 2.94 -19.10
CA ILE A 15 -20.11 4.40 -19.13
C ILE A 15 -20.21 4.97 -17.70
N SER A 16 -20.79 4.24 -16.75
CA SER A 16 -20.84 4.68 -15.35
C SER A 16 -19.46 4.69 -14.69
N LEU A 17 -18.54 3.82 -15.13
CA LEU A 17 -17.14 3.83 -14.71
C LEU A 17 -16.32 4.97 -15.36
N SER A 18 -16.80 5.58 -16.45
CA SER A 18 -16.08 6.63 -17.18
C SER A 18 -16.38 8.06 -16.74
N ILE A 19 -17.32 8.28 -15.80
CA ILE A 19 -17.70 9.62 -15.31
C ILE A 19 -16.97 9.98 -13.99
N VAL A 20 -16.03 9.15 -13.57
CA VAL A 20 -15.28 9.40 -12.35
C VAL A 20 -14.15 10.38 -12.61
N ASN A 21 -14.27 11.55 -11.99
CA ASN A 21 -13.24 12.59 -11.92
C ASN A 21 -11.88 11.96 -11.58
N SER A 22 -10.89 12.15 -12.43
CA SER A 22 -9.59 11.48 -12.35
C SER A 22 -8.72 12.06 -11.22
N GLN A 23 -9.09 11.84 -9.97
CA GLN A 23 -8.10 11.86 -8.91
C GLN A 23 -7.23 10.61 -9.09
N LEU A 24 -5.93 10.80 -9.19
CA LEU A 24 -4.97 9.71 -9.28
C LEU A 24 -5.17 8.78 -8.09
N SER A 25 -5.65 7.57 -8.34
CA SER A 25 -5.72 6.56 -7.29
C SER A 25 -4.29 6.17 -6.94
N ILE A 26 -3.82 6.56 -5.78
CA ILE A 26 -2.54 6.11 -5.26
C ILE A 26 -2.79 4.74 -4.65
N ALA A 27 -2.09 3.72 -5.13
CA ALA A 27 -2.19 2.37 -4.58
C ALA A 27 -1.78 2.37 -3.11
N GLN A 28 -2.29 1.43 -2.36
CA GLN A 28 -2.00 1.31 -0.95
C GLN A 28 -1.32 0.00 -0.65
N ARG A 29 -0.21 0.11 0.03
CA ARG A 29 0.60 -0.97 0.52
C ARG A 29 -0.12 -1.79 1.61
N SER A 30 0.17 -3.09 1.67
CA SER A 30 -0.32 -4.02 2.71
C SER A 30 -0.06 -3.56 4.15
N LEU A 31 0.85 -2.62 4.36
CA LEU A 31 1.16 -2.04 5.68
C LEU A 31 0.38 -0.75 6.03
N GLY A 32 -0.59 -0.34 5.21
CA GLY A 32 -1.45 0.82 5.51
C GLY A 32 -0.87 2.19 5.14
N VAL A 33 0.20 2.25 4.38
CA VAL A 33 0.80 3.48 3.84
C VAL A 33 0.73 3.49 2.32
N SER A 34 0.84 4.67 1.69
CA SER A 34 0.85 4.79 0.23
C SER A 34 2.02 4.03 -0.39
N GLY A 35 1.77 3.29 -1.45
CA GLY A 35 2.75 2.43 -2.11
C GLY A 35 2.16 1.62 -3.24
N LEU A 36 2.87 0.63 -3.74
CA LEU A 36 2.35 -0.36 -4.67
C LEU A 36 1.61 -1.48 -3.90
N LEU A 37 1.94 -2.74 -4.13
CA LEU A 37 1.29 -3.88 -3.47
C LEU A 37 1.84 -4.11 -2.06
N ASN A 38 3.17 -4.27 -1.94
CA ASN A 38 3.88 -4.51 -0.69
C ASN A 38 5.09 -3.58 -0.46
N ILE A 39 5.50 -2.79 -1.44
CA ILE A 39 6.55 -1.80 -1.31
C ILE A 39 6.01 -0.37 -1.21
N PRO A 40 6.69 0.56 -0.50
CA PRO A 40 6.34 1.97 -0.53
C PRO A 40 6.62 2.59 -1.90
N SER A 41 5.83 3.56 -2.33
CA SER A 41 6.17 4.48 -3.42
C SER A 41 6.44 5.89 -2.87
N ALA A 42 6.93 6.78 -3.71
CA ALA A 42 7.07 8.19 -3.35
C ALA A 42 5.81 9.01 -3.64
N ASP A 43 4.73 8.36 -4.05
CA ASP A 43 3.43 9.00 -4.15
C ASP A 43 2.88 9.33 -2.79
N MET A 44 2.12 10.40 -2.72
CA MET A 44 1.50 10.86 -1.49
C MET A 44 0.12 11.43 -1.83
N GLN A 45 -0.86 11.11 -1.02
CA GLN A 45 -2.21 11.61 -1.18
C GLN A 45 -2.26 13.14 -1.05
N GLU A 46 -3.38 13.73 -1.44
CA GLU A 46 -3.63 15.15 -1.25
C GLU A 46 -3.69 15.52 0.24
N ASP A 47 -3.39 16.77 0.55
CA ASP A 47 -3.45 17.29 1.91
C ASP A 47 -4.84 17.10 2.52
N GLY A 48 -4.88 16.70 3.78
CA GLY A 48 -6.12 16.42 4.51
C GLY A 48 -6.76 15.06 4.18
N THR A 49 -6.20 14.28 3.26
CA THR A 49 -6.79 12.96 2.91
C THR A 49 -6.70 12.00 4.10
N PHE A 50 -7.86 11.51 4.49
CA PHE A 50 -8.04 10.44 5.47
C PHE A 50 -8.29 9.12 4.75
N MET A 51 -7.58 8.07 5.13
CA MET A 51 -7.79 6.72 4.62
C MET A 51 -7.95 5.73 5.77
N THR A 52 -8.83 4.76 5.60
CA THR A 52 -8.96 3.62 6.50
C THR A 52 -9.24 2.36 5.70
N GLY A 53 -8.87 1.21 6.23
CA GLY A 53 -9.08 -0.05 5.53
C GLY A 53 -8.56 -1.25 6.27
N GLY A 54 -8.55 -2.38 5.57
CA GLY A 54 -8.03 -3.63 6.09
C GLY A 54 -7.44 -4.50 5.00
N ASN A 55 -6.50 -5.33 5.40
CA ASN A 55 -5.74 -6.19 4.51
C ASN A 55 -5.76 -7.62 5.02
N TYR A 56 -5.88 -8.58 4.11
CA TYR A 56 -5.62 -9.98 4.35
C TYR A 56 -4.14 -10.28 4.09
N LEU A 57 -3.52 -10.93 5.06
CA LEU A 57 -2.10 -11.28 5.06
C LEU A 57 -1.98 -12.80 5.17
N PRO A 58 -1.71 -13.51 4.07
CA PRO A 58 -1.44 -14.94 4.12
C PRO A 58 -0.16 -15.24 4.91
N GLN A 59 -0.08 -16.45 5.46
CA GLN A 59 1.02 -16.85 6.33
C GLN A 59 2.40 -16.78 5.66
N GLU A 60 2.46 -16.90 4.33
CA GLU A 60 3.68 -16.81 3.53
C GLU A 60 4.32 -15.40 3.57
N MET A 61 3.53 -14.38 3.88
CA MET A 61 3.98 -12.99 4.05
C MET A 61 4.43 -12.68 5.48
N LEU A 62 4.20 -13.58 6.40
CA LEU A 62 4.39 -13.38 7.83
C LEU A 62 5.60 -14.19 8.35
N PRO A 63 6.10 -13.92 9.56
CA PRO A 63 7.14 -14.74 10.16
C PRO A 63 6.77 -16.22 10.16
N ARG A 64 7.69 -17.08 9.74
CA ARG A 64 7.45 -18.54 9.65
C ARG A 64 6.96 -19.16 10.95
N GLU A 65 7.41 -18.63 12.08
CA GLU A 65 6.99 -19.08 13.40
C GLU A 65 5.52 -18.78 13.73
N TRP A 66 4.85 -17.90 12.97
CA TRP A 66 3.43 -17.62 13.20
C TRP A 66 2.56 -18.77 12.70
N GLY A 67 2.79 -19.26 11.49
CA GLY A 67 2.13 -20.45 10.93
C GLY A 67 0.61 -20.32 10.76
N TYR A 68 0.10 -19.09 10.55
CA TYR A 68 -1.32 -18.80 10.34
C TYR A 68 -1.51 -17.57 9.46
N ASN A 69 -2.63 -17.51 8.76
CA ASN A 69 -3.07 -16.33 8.05
C ASN A 69 -3.52 -15.26 9.05
N SER A 70 -3.26 -14.00 8.72
CA SER A 70 -3.63 -12.87 9.56
C SER A 70 -4.30 -11.76 8.74
N GLY A 71 -4.53 -10.65 9.38
CA GLY A 71 -5.00 -9.43 8.76
C GLY A 71 -4.55 -8.23 9.55
N ASN A 72 -4.63 -7.08 8.95
CA ASN A 72 -4.49 -5.82 9.64
C ASN A 72 -5.60 -4.87 9.25
N TYR A 73 -5.84 -3.91 10.10
CA TYR A 73 -6.60 -2.71 9.79
C TYR A 73 -5.77 -1.47 10.09
N PHE A 74 -6.07 -0.39 9.41
CA PHE A 74 -5.26 0.81 9.50
C PHE A 74 -6.11 2.08 9.37
N VAL A 75 -5.54 3.16 9.86
CA VAL A 75 -5.94 4.53 9.62
C VAL A 75 -4.71 5.28 9.13
N ASN A 76 -4.88 6.10 8.11
CA ASN A 76 -3.81 6.88 7.51
C ASN A 76 -4.31 8.30 7.27
N LEU A 77 -3.49 9.28 7.57
CA LEU A 77 -3.76 10.70 7.36
C LEU A 77 -2.57 11.32 6.63
N THR A 78 -2.84 11.92 5.49
CA THR A 78 -1.89 12.83 4.85
C THR A 78 -2.15 14.22 5.41
N PHE A 79 -1.18 14.71 6.15
CA PHE A 79 -1.23 16.02 6.79
C PHE A 79 -0.11 16.89 6.24
N LEU A 80 -0.48 18.03 5.69
CA LEU A 80 0.38 18.81 4.84
C LEU A 80 0.78 18.00 3.57
N PRO A 81 1.07 18.62 2.43
CA PRO A 81 1.30 17.87 1.18
C PRO A 81 2.59 17.05 1.15
N PHE A 82 3.32 17.00 2.26
CA PHE A 82 4.61 16.33 2.38
C PHE A 82 4.74 15.34 3.54
N MET A 83 3.68 15.16 4.36
CA MET A 83 3.71 14.27 5.52
C MET A 83 2.51 13.32 5.55
N GLU A 84 2.78 12.05 5.75
CA GLU A 84 1.77 10.99 5.92
C GLU A 84 2.06 10.22 7.20
N VAL A 85 1.04 10.07 8.05
CA VAL A 85 1.10 9.29 9.29
C VAL A 85 0.07 8.17 9.20
N ALA A 86 0.50 6.95 9.48
CA ALA A 86 -0.36 5.79 9.49
C ALA A 86 -0.30 5.07 10.84
N TYR A 87 -1.47 4.72 11.36
CA TYR A 87 -1.64 3.78 12.45
C TYR A 87 -2.14 2.46 11.89
N ARG A 88 -1.50 1.37 12.25
CA ARG A 88 -1.88 0.01 11.83
C ARG A 88 -2.01 -0.87 13.06
N CYS A 89 -2.97 -1.76 13.01
CA CYS A 89 -3.14 -2.84 13.96
C CYS A 89 -3.12 -4.19 13.24
N THR A 90 -2.12 -5.00 13.51
CA THR A 90 -2.00 -6.36 12.97
C THR A 90 -2.51 -7.37 14.00
N LEU A 91 -3.31 -8.33 13.55
CA LEU A 91 -3.86 -9.37 14.41
C LEU A 91 -2.83 -10.46 14.62
N LEU A 92 -2.46 -10.70 15.89
CA LEU A 92 -1.52 -11.72 16.31
C LEU A 92 -2.24 -12.84 17.05
N LYS A 93 -1.99 -14.10 16.66
CA LYS A 93 -2.52 -15.25 17.38
C LYS A 93 -1.55 -15.67 18.49
N VAL A 94 -2.01 -15.60 19.72
CA VAL A 94 -1.22 -16.06 20.87
C VAL A 94 -1.24 -17.59 20.91
N LYS A 95 -0.09 -18.22 20.66
CA LYS A 95 0.03 -19.68 20.54
C LYS A 95 -0.46 -20.44 21.79
N SER A 96 -0.18 -19.92 22.97
CA SER A 96 -0.55 -20.58 24.26
C SER A 96 -2.05 -20.59 24.54
N THR A 97 -2.79 -19.61 24.06
CA THR A 97 -4.22 -19.46 24.39
C THR A 97 -5.12 -19.55 23.14
N GLY A 98 -4.57 -19.52 21.93
CA GLY A 98 -5.30 -19.42 20.70
C GLY A 98 -6.07 -18.11 20.50
N LYS A 99 -5.98 -17.18 21.44
CA LYS A 99 -6.66 -15.87 21.37
C LYS A 99 -5.91 -14.92 20.42
N TRP A 100 -6.66 -14.02 19.81
CA TRP A 100 -6.10 -12.95 18.99
C TRP A 100 -5.71 -11.76 19.88
N ASN A 101 -4.53 -11.25 19.65
CA ASN A 101 -4.01 -10.01 20.23
C ASN A 101 -3.79 -8.97 19.13
N GLN A 102 -3.57 -7.73 19.51
CA GLN A 102 -3.39 -6.59 18.63
C GLN A 102 -1.93 -6.10 18.72
N ASP A 103 -1.24 -6.16 17.59
CA ASP A 103 0.03 -5.46 17.44
C ASP A 103 -0.21 -4.11 16.76
N ARG A 104 -0.04 -3.05 17.53
CA ARG A 104 -0.31 -1.68 17.13
C ARG A 104 0.99 -1.02 16.74
N SER A 105 1.01 -0.33 15.62
CA SER A 105 2.19 0.36 15.11
C SER A 105 1.85 1.71 14.49
N VAL A 106 2.83 2.61 14.51
CA VAL A 106 2.77 3.91 13.85
C VAL A 106 3.89 3.99 12.83
N SER A 107 3.55 4.44 11.64
CA SER A 107 4.48 4.70 10.54
C SER A 107 4.43 6.18 10.17
N LEU A 108 5.57 6.73 9.79
CA LEU A 108 5.71 8.13 9.36
C LEU A 108 6.40 8.17 7.99
N ARG A 109 5.92 9.06 7.12
CA ARG A 109 6.50 9.33 5.80
C ARG A 109 6.62 10.83 5.57
N LEU A 110 7.75 11.23 5.02
CA LEU A 110 8.04 12.62 4.64
C LEU A 110 8.46 12.66 3.18
N ARG A 111 7.91 13.59 2.41
CA ARG A 111 8.23 13.82 1.01
C ARG A 111 9.04 15.11 0.84
N PRO A 112 10.37 15.08 0.99
CA PRO A 112 11.23 16.26 0.80
C PRO A 112 11.25 16.76 -0.63
N LEU A 113 10.99 15.90 -1.62
CA LEU A 113 10.99 16.28 -3.03
C LEU A 113 9.74 15.77 -3.74
N LYS A 114 8.92 16.69 -4.24
CA LYS A 114 7.78 16.38 -5.11
C LYS A 114 8.25 16.15 -6.54
N GLU A 115 7.62 15.23 -7.25
CA GLU A 115 7.90 14.95 -8.65
C GLU A 115 7.85 16.22 -9.52
N GLY A 116 8.85 16.39 -10.36
CA GLY A 116 8.91 17.42 -11.37
C GLY A 116 9.12 16.81 -12.76
N LYS A 117 9.25 17.68 -13.77
CA LYS A 117 9.43 17.22 -15.16
C LYS A 117 10.63 16.28 -15.32
N TRP A 118 11.75 16.59 -14.67
CA TRP A 118 13.04 15.90 -14.87
C TRP A 118 13.47 15.04 -13.70
N TRP A 119 12.88 15.19 -12.52
CA TRP A 119 13.26 14.48 -11.31
C TRP A 119 12.08 13.71 -10.70
N PRO A 120 12.35 12.59 -10.02
CA PRO A 120 11.33 11.81 -9.34
C PRO A 120 10.82 12.52 -8.09
N SER A 121 9.66 12.09 -7.60
CA SER A 121 9.29 12.29 -6.21
C SER A 121 10.22 11.47 -5.32
N VAL A 122 10.56 11.98 -4.13
CA VAL A 122 11.36 11.26 -3.13
C VAL A 122 10.65 11.28 -1.79
N VAL A 123 10.57 10.12 -1.16
CA VAL A 123 10.03 9.94 0.19
C VAL A 123 11.06 9.25 1.07
N ILE A 124 11.19 9.73 2.29
CA ILE A 124 11.87 9.05 3.39
C ILE A 124 10.80 8.66 4.40
N GLY A 125 10.80 7.41 4.83
CA GLY A 125 9.76 6.93 5.73
C GLY A 125 10.24 5.85 6.68
N SER A 126 9.40 5.55 7.66
CA SER A 126 9.59 4.45 8.59
C SER A 126 8.35 3.59 8.64
N ASN A 127 8.56 2.28 8.76
CA ASN A 127 7.51 1.33 9.15
C ASN A 127 7.71 0.99 10.62
N ASP A 128 6.60 0.91 11.37
CA ASP A 128 6.61 0.53 12.77
C ASP A 128 7.63 1.32 13.60
N LEU A 129 7.65 2.66 13.41
CA LEU A 129 8.47 3.57 14.20
C LEU A 129 8.19 3.40 15.69
N LEU A 130 6.89 3.31 16.03
CA LEU A 130 6.39 2.97 17.35
C LEU A 130 5.59 1.67 17.21
N THR A 131 5.68 0.78 18.21
CA THR A 131 4.95 -0.50 18.20
C THR A 131 4.49 -0.89 19.62
N THR A 132 3.55 -1.80 19.73
CA THR A 132 3.07 -2.31 21.02
C THR A 132 4.23 -2.85 21.85
N GLY A 133 4.35 -2.34 23.07
CA GLY A 133 5.41 -2.71 24.02
C GLY A 133 6.72 -1.93 23.83
N GLU A 134 6.84 -1.09 22.79
CA GLU A 134 8.02 -0.23 22.59
C GLU A 134 7.62 1.08 21.92
N LEU A 135 7.52 2.12 22.71
CA LEU A 135 7.17 3.49 22.25
C LEU A 135 8.40 4.35 21.97
N ASN A 136 9.59 3.90 22.38
CA ASN A 136 10.82 4.59 22.04
C ASN A 136 11.40 4.04 20.73
N PRO A 137 11.47 4.84 19.65
CA PRO A 137 12.00 4.37 18.38
C PRO A 137 13.48 4.00 18.40
N PHE A 138 14.22 4.44 19.40
CA PHE A 138 15.66 4.20 19.55
C PHE A 138 16.01 2.98 20.41
N LEU A 139 15.01 2.33 21.03
CA LEU A 139 15.21 1.12 21.82
C LEU A 139 14.80 -0.12 21.05
N ASP A 140 15.50 -1.21 21.27
CA ASP A 140 15.22 -2.53 20.71
C ASP A 140 14.93 -3.56 21.83
N SER A 141 14.14 -3.15 22.82
CA SER A 141 13.90 -3.92 24.05
C SER A 141 12.59 -4.71 24.05
N GLY A 142 11.60 -4.29 23.27
CA GLY A 142 10.25 -4.88 23.31
C GLY A 142 9.50 -4.82 21.99
N GLY A 143 8.23 -5.21 22.02
CA GLY A 143 7.28 -5.08 20.93
C GLY A 143 7.48 -6.03 19.74
N ASN A 144 6.60 -5.90 18.76
CA ASN A 144 6.76 -6.57 17.49
C ASN A 144 7.72 -5.77 16.60
N ARG A 145 8.76 -6.43 16.09
CA ARG A 145 9.86 -5.81 15.37
C ARG A 145 9.95 -6.25 13.92
N TYR A 146 9.02 -7.06 13.49
CA TYR A 146 9.09 -7.73 12.18
C TYR A 146 9.12 -6.77 11.01
N PHE A 147 8.32 -5.70 11.06
CA PHE A 147 8.22 -4.73 9.96
C PHE A 147 9.04 -3.45 10.18
N SER A 148 9.71 -3.31 11.33
CA SER A 148 10.40 -2.07 11.72
C SER A 148 11.57 -1.75 10.81
N SER A 149 11.44 -0.72 9.98
CA SER A 149 12.47 -0.29 9.04
C SER A 149 12.34 1.18 8.72
N VAL A 150 13.47 1.81 8.41
CA VAL A 150 13.50 3.08 7.67
C VAL A 150 13.75 2.78 6.20
N TYR A 151 13.27 3.65 5.32
CA TYR A 151 13.45 3.51 3.89
C TYR A 151 13.57 4.86 3.20
N ALA A 152 14.20 4.83 2.04
CA ALA A 152 14.13 5.91 1.06
C ALA A 152 13.62 5.33 -0.25
N VAL A 153 12.75 6.08 -0.94
CA VAL A 153 12.14 5.64 -2.19
C VAL A 153 11.96 6.82 -3.14
N GLY A 154 12.20 6.56 -4.42
CA GLY A 154 11.92 7.47 -5.52
C GLY A 154 10.85 6.87 -6.44
N THR A 155 9.92 7.71 -6.92
CA THR A 155 8.92 7.33 -7.92
C THR A 155 8.87 8.36 -9.02
N LYS A 156 8.84 7.91 -10.28
CA LYS A 156 8.73 8.74 -11.46
C LYS A 156 7.62 8.24 -12.37
N HIS A 157 6.75 9.15 -12.81
CA HIS A 157 5.66 8.86 -13.72
C HIS A 157 5.99 9.31 -15.15
N PHE A 158 5.58 8.49 -16.10
CA PHE A 158 5.72 8.71 -17.53
C PHE A 158 4.36 8.59 -18.22
N GLY A 159 3.82 9.74 -18.61
CA GLY A 159 2.54 9.81 -19.32
C GLY A 159 2.73 9.73 -20.84
N PHE A 160 1.94 8.91 -21.53
CA PHE A 160 1.89 8.84 -23.00
C PHE A 160 0.48 8.47 -23.47
N TYR A 161 -0.08 9.24 -24.39
CA TYR A 161 -1.44 9.04 -24.94
C TYR A 161 -2.53 8.79 -23.87
N GLY A 162 -2.41 9.45 -22.72
CA GLY A 162 -3.34 9.28 -21.59
C GLY A 162 -3.12 8.04 -20.72
N HIS A 163 -2.15 7.19 -21.06
CA HIS A 163 -1.64 6.14 -20.20
C HIS A 163 -0.63 6.69 -19.20
N ASP A 164 -0.51 6.06 -18.05
CA ASP A 164 0.49 6.42 -17.06
C ASP A 164 1.30 5.18 -16.64
N ILE A 165 2.62 5.32 -16.63
CA ILE A 165 3.55 4.30 -16.11
C ILE A 165 4.33 4.91 -14.96
N GLY A 166 4.17 4.37 -13.76
CA GLY A 166 4.97 4.69 -12.60
C GLY A 166 6.15 3.72 -12.45
N VAL A 167 7.34 4.24 -12.20
CA VAL A 167 8.54 3.46 -11.87
C VAL A 167 9.00 3.85 -10.48
N THR A 168 9.12 2.87 -9.60
CA THR A 168 9.48 3.04 -8.19
C THR A 168 10.74 2.24 -7.87
N VAL A 169 11.70 2.86 -7.19
CA VAL A 169 12.93 2.22 -6.70
C VAL A 169 13.26 2.76 -5.32
N GLY A 170 13.69 1.88 -4.42
CA GLY A 170 14.04 2.27 -3.06
C GLY A 170 14.83 1.19 -2.30
N GLY A 171 15.03 1.43 -1.03
CA GLY A 171 15.69 0.48 -0.15
C GLY A 171 15.24 0.62 1.30
N HIS A 172 15.20 -0.51 2.00
CA HIS A 172 14.92 -0.61 3.43
C HIS A 172 16.18 -0.88 4.24
N VAL A 173 16.27 -0.23 5.39
CA VAL A 173 17.26 -0.54 6.44
C VAL A 173 16.48 -0.88 7.72
N PRO A 174 16.63 -2.09 8.27
CA PRO A 174 16.02 -2.44 9.54
C PRO A 174 16.63 -1.62 10.67
N PHE A 175 15.84 -1.12 11.58
CA PHE A 175 16.34 -0.45 12.77
C PHE A 175 16.05 -1.21 14.07
N ARG A 176 15.45 -2.41 13.96
CA ARG A 176 15.22 -3.34 15.05
C ARG A 176 15.69 -4.75 14.67
N SER A 177 16.20 -5.48 15.64
CA SER A 177 16.92 -6.75 15.47
C SER A 177 16.14 -7.86 14.76
N ARG A 178 14.81 -7.87 14.88
CA ARG A 178 13.94 -8.89 14.26
C ARG A 178 13.29 -8.44 12.97
N SER A 179 13.63 -7.25 12.48
CA SER A 179 13.04 -6.76 11.23
C SER A 179 13.56 -7.53 10.03
N GLU A 180 12.62 -7.93 9.22
CA GLU A 180 12.89 -8.60 7.94
C GLU A 180 12.81 -7.65 6.73
N ASN A 181 12.43 -6.39 6.95
CA ASN A 181 12.41 -5.38 5.90
C ASN A 181 13.82 -4.82 5.68
N LYS A 182 14.56 -5.44 4.78
CA LYS A 182 15.93 -5.04 4.44
C LYS A 182 16.19 -5.26 2.95
N GLY A 183 17.06 -4.43 2.37
CA GLY A 183 17.50 -4.57 0.99
C GLY A 183 16.81 -3.62 0.02
N VAL A 184 17.12 -3.77 -1.24
CA VAL A 184 16.59 -2.96 -2.34
C VAL A 184 15.25 -3.51 -2.78
N PHE A 185 14.34 -2.62 -3.15
CA PHE A 185 13.06 -2.95 -3.73
C PHE A 185 12.75 -2.05 -4.92
N GLY A 186 11.84 -2.48 -5.77
CA GLY A 186 11.38 -1.67 -6.88
C GLY A 186 10.17 -2.27 -7.56
N GLY A 187 9.50 -1.46 -8.37
CA GLY A 187 8.30 -1.92 -9.06
C GLY A 187 7.85 -0.95 -10.13
N VAL A 188 6.86 -1.41 -10.87
CA VAL A 188 6.20 -0.63 -11.91
C VAL A 188 4.70 -0.66 -11.69
N SER A 189 4.05 0.45 -11.97
CA SER A 189 2.60 0.54 -12.06
C SER A 189 2.19 1.01 -13.45
N TYR A 190 1.03 0.55 -13.92
CA TYR A 190 0.47 0.93 -15.19
C TYR A 190 -1.01 1.22 -15.06
N ARG A 191 -1.43 2.41 -15.48
CA ARG A 191 -2.82 2.86 -15.57
C ARG A 191 -3.22 3.08 -17.02
N PRO A 192 -4.11 2.24 -17.56
CA PRO A 192 -4.57 2.38 -18.93
C PRO A 192 -5.51 3.58 -19.09
N SER A 193 -5.36 4.33 -20.19
CA SER A 193 -6.21 5.50 -20.50
C SER A 193 -7.70 5.16 -20.66
N PHE A 194 -8.00 3.95 -21.14
CA PHE A 194 -9.35 3.46 -21.39
C PHE A 194 -10.07 2.93 -20.14
N LEU A 195 -9.34 2.71 -19.04
CA LEU A 195 -9.90 2.22 -17.77
C LEU A 195 -9.14 2.85 -16.58
N LYS A 196 -9.27 4.16 -16.43
CA LYS A 196 -8.57 4.97 -15.42
C LYS A 196 -8.67 4.48 -13.97
N PRO A 197 -9.79 3.86 -13.52
CA PRO A 197 -9.87 3.32 -12.18
C PRO A 197 -8.98 2.10 -11.92
N LEU A 198 -8.48 1.44 -12.98
CA LEU A 198 -7.65 0.25 -12.88
C LEU A 198 -6.17 0.62 -12.86
N GLU A 199 -5.43 -0.02 -11.98
CA GLU A 199 -3.97 0.02 -11.94
C GLU A 199 -3.44 -1.42 -11.89
N VAL A 200 -2.51 -1.74 -12.77
CA VAL A 200 -1.79 -3.02 -12.79
C VAL A 200 -0.39 -2.77 -12.26
N MET A 201 0.09 -3.63 -11.37
CA MET A 201 1.37 -3.45 -10.69
C MET A 201 2.19 -4.73 -10.70
N ALA A 202 3.50 -4.56 -10.82
CA ALA A 202 4.48 -5.62 -10.58
C ALA A 202 5.62 -5.04 -9.75
N GLU A 203 6.07 -5.79 -8.74
CA GLU A 203 7.12 -5.32 -7.84
C GLU A 203 8.03 -6.45 -7.37
N TYR A 204 9.24 -6.09 -6.97
CA TYR A 204 10.15 -6.89 -6.18
C TYR A 204 10.30 -6.24 -4.80
N ASP A 205 9.92 -6.93 -3.75
CA ASP A 205 9.84 -6.39 -2.38
C ASP A 205 11.09 -6.66 -1.53
N SER A 206 12.23 -6.85 -2.16
CA SER A 206 13.54 -7.29 -1.62
C SER A 206 13.63 -8.78 -1.26
N LYS A 207 12.56 -9.55 -1.45
CA LYS A 207 12.51 -11.00 -1.19
C LYS A 207 11.94 -11.76 -2.38
N VAL A 208 10.79 -11.33 -2.86
CA VAL A 208 9.98 -12.03 -3.87
C VAL A 208 9.37 -11.06 -4.86
N VAL A 209 8.88 -11.60 -5.96
CA VAL A 209 8.15 -10.84 -6.97
C VAL A 209 6.65 -10.96 -6.73
N ASN A 210 5.96 -9.82 -6.74
CA ASN A 210 4.52 -9.72 -6.60
C ASN A 210 3.91 -9.09 -7.85
N VAL A 211 2.75 -9.57 -8.27
CA VAL A 211 1.99 -9.02 -9.39
C VAL A 211 0.54 -8.90 -8.99
N GLY A 212 -0.06 -7.76 -9.24
CA GLY A 212 -1.43 -7.53 -8.84
C GLY A 212 -2.12 -6.36 -9.51
N VAL A 213 -3.32 -6.12 -9.06
CA VAL A 213 -4.20 -5.07 -9.57
C VAL A 213 -4.87 -4.31 -8.44
N SER A 214 -5.13 -3.05 -8.67
CA SER A 214 -5.96 -2.20 -7.82
C SER A 214 -7.08 -1.59 -8.66
N ALA A 215 -8.26 -1.48 -8.10
CA ALA A 215 -9.40 -0.83 -8.73
C ALA A 215 -10.05 0.16 -7.78
N ARG A 216 -10.25 1.41 -8.25
CA ARG A 216 -10.97 2.45 -7.52
C ARG A 216 -12.45 2.41 -7.90
N LEU A 217 -13.32 2.33 -6.91
CA LEU A 217 -14.77 2.26 -7.06
C LEU A 217 -15.43 3.44 -6.33
N PHE A 218 -16.42 4.06 -6.97
CA PHE A 218 -17.24 5.13 -6.36
C PHE A 218 -16.43 6.27 -5.73
N ASP A 219 -15.30 6.65 -6.32
CA ASP A 219 -14.40 7.73 -5.88
C ASP A 219 -13.76 7.57 -4.49
N HIS A 220 -14.29 6.71 -3.65
CA HIS A 220 -13.89 6.57 -2.24
C HIS A 220 -13.37 5.19 -1.88
N PHE A 221 -13.75 4.16 -2.61
CA PHE A 221 -13.35 2.79 -2.31
C PHE A 221 -12.27 2.32 -3.27
N SER A 222 -11.26 1.66 -2.76
CA SER A 222 -10.30 0.94 -3.57
C SER A 222 -10.19 -0.49 -3.09
N LEU A 223 -10.21 -1.42 -4.04
CA LEU A 223 -9.93 -2.83 -3.84
C LEU A 223 -8.61 -3.16 -4.50
N TYR A 224 -7.80 -3.99 -3.89
CA TYR A 224 -6.63 -4.54 -4.53
C TYR A 224 -6.43 -6.00 -4.18
N ALA A 225 -5.84 -6.74 -5.12
CA ALA A 225 -5.45 -8.13 -4.93
C ALA A 225 -4.16 -8.40 -5.70
N TYR A 226 -3.32 -9.27 -5.16
CA TYR A 226 -2.06 -9.65 -5.81
C TYR A 226 -1.62 -11.06 -5.46
N CYS A 227 -0.86 -11.65 -6.37
CA CYS A 227 -0.12 -12.87 -6.14
C CYS A 227 1.21 -12.54 -5.44
N TYR A 228 1.41 -13.09 -4.25
CA TYR A 228 2.65 -13.02 -3.49
C TYR A 228 3.53 -14.23 -3.84
N ASP A 229 4.72 -13.99 -4.41
CA ASP A 229 5.68 -15.02 -4.82
C ASP A 229 5.07 -16.11 -5.73
N PHE A 230 4.00 -15.77 -6.47
CA PHE A 230 3.22 -16.74 -7.28
C PHE A 230 2.70 -17.97 -6.50
N LYS A 231 2.67 -17.89 -5.15
CA LYS A 231 2.27 -18.98 -4.26
C LYS A 231 0.92 -18.76 -3.59
N THR A 232 0.62 -17.52 -3.22
CA THR A 232 -0.58 -17.19 -2.46
C THR A 232 -1.16 -15.87 -2.89
N VAL A 233 -2.42 -15.60 -2.52
CA VAL A 233 -3.11 -14.36 -2.84
C VAL A 233 -3.28 -13.52 -1.58
N ALA A 234 -2.87 -12.27 -1.66
CA ALA A 234 -3.10 -11.25 -0.66
C ALA A 234 -3.94 -10.12 -1.26
N GLY A 235 -4.50 -9.28 -0.41
CA GLY A 235 -5.29 -8.14 -0.87
C GLY A 235 -5.93 -7.36 0.25
N GLY A 236 -6.64 -6.31 -0.11
CA GLY A 236 -7.28 -5.45 0.86
C GLY A 236 -8.32 -4.51 0.24
N LEU A 237 -8.97 -3.82 1.15
CA LEU A 237 -9.97 -2.80 0.89
C LEU A 237 -9.59 -1.54 1.63
N ARG A 238 -9.78 -0.38 1.01
CA ARG A 238 -9.69 0.91 1.68
C ARG A 238 -10.85 1.81 1.31
N TYR A 239 -11.16 2.68 2.25
CA TYR A 239 -12.00 3.86 2.07
C TYR A 239 -11.13 5.12 2.18
N GLU A 240 -11.38 6.10 1.33
CA GLU A 240 -10.60 7.32 1.21
C GLU A 240 -11.55 8.53 1.18
N LEU A 241 -11.26 9.53 2.00
CA LEU A 241 -11.98 10.79 2.08
C LEU A 241 -10.98 11.94 1.99
N THR A 242 -11.08 12.73 0.93
CA THR A 242 -10.31 13.98 0.77
C THR A 242 -11.28 15.13 0.98
N PRO A 243 -11.07 16.02 1.99
CA PRO A 243 -11.85 17.23 2.15
C PRO A 243 -11.72 18.12 0.91
N ARG A 244 -12.81 18.70 0.49
CA ARG A 244 -12.84 19.69 -0.61
C ARG A 244 -12.71 21.09 -0.06
#